data_141db4cc98bd5011dc633496e401a2c5
#
_entry.id   141db4cc98bd5011dc633496e401a2c5
#
_cell.length_a   1.000
_cell.length_b   1.000
_cell.length_c   1.000
_cell.angle_alpha   90.00
_cell.angle_beta   90.00
_cell.angle_gamma   90.00
#
_symmetry.space_group_name_H-M   'P 1'
#
loop_
_entity.id
_entity.type
_entity.pdbx_description
1 polymer ?
#
loop_
_entity_poly.entity_id
_entity_poly.type
_entity_poly.pdbx_seq_one_letter_code
_entity_poly.pdbx_strand_id
1 'polypeptide(L)'
;INDHDIFANKIGEHLNFLLEELETESTIFEDNLRRAWLDLQMSKPDITNFDDIKQQITSLLFEQKIKTIILNSTSSIEIDYNKGFNIIVGGNSLGRGITISKLQTIYYCRKSKTPQADTFWQHSRMFGYDRDAGLMRIYIPPTLHRLFTELNNLFIK
;
A
#
# COMPACT_ATOMS: atom_id res chain seq x y z
N ILE A 1 -12.22 20.88 2.07
CA ILE A 1 -11.89 19.47 2.34
C ILE A 1 -10.65 19.17 1.51
N ASN A 2 -9.60 18.67 2.15
CA ASN A 2 -8.34 18.33 1.48
C ASN A 2 -8.50 16.98 0.77
N ASP A 3 -7.86 16.79 -0.38
CA ASP A 3 -7.90 15.53 -1.14
C ASP A 3 -7.48 14.31 -0.28
N HIS A 4 -6.57 14.51 0.68
CA HIS A 4 -6.14 13.45 1.60
C HIS A 4 -7.27 13.00 2.54
N ASP A 5 -8.11 13.91 3.00
CA ASP A 5 -9.26 13.59 3.86
C ASP A 5 -10.30 12.79 3.08
N ILE A 6 -10.52 13.14 1.80
CA ILE A 6 -11.43 12.40 0.92
C ILE A 6 -10.92 10.96 0.72
N PHE A 7 -9.63 10.79 0.50
CA PHE A 7 -9.03 9.46 0.35
C PHE A 7 -9.11 8.65 1.64
N ALA A 8 -8.79 9.26 2.78
CA ALA A 8 -8.87 8.59 4.08
C ALA A 8 -10.30 8.13 4.40
N ASN A 9 -11.30 8.98 4.11
CA ASN A 9 -12.70 8.64 4.29
C ASN A 9 -13.11 7.46 3.40
N LYS A 10 -12.73 7.45 2.11
CA LYS A 10 -12.99 6.32 1.21
C LYS A 10 -12.35 5.02 1.67
N ILE A 11 -11.16 5.08 2.25
CA ILE A 11 -10.52 3.91 2.86
C ILE A 11 -11.36 3.41 4.03
N GLY A 12 -11.82 4.31 4.91
CA GLY A 12 -12.70 3.96 6.03
C GLY A 12 -14.01 3.32 5.57
N GLU A 13 -14.67 3.90 4.57
CA GLU A 13 -15.88 3.34 3.94
C GLU A 13 -15.62 1.93 3.39
N HIS A 14 -14.47 1.73 2.73
CA HIS A 14 -14.14 0.42 2.19
C HIS A 14 -13.82 -0.63 3.27
N LEU A 15 -13.16 -0.24 4.36
CA LEU A 15 -12.92 -1.13 5.49
C LEU A 15 -14.24 -1.55 6.16
N ASN A 16 -15.20 -0.63 6.30
CA ASN A 16 -16.54 -0.94 6.80
C ASN A 16 -17.29 -1.87 5.85
N PHE A 17 -17.21 -1.63 4.53
CA PHE A 17 -17.79 -2.54 3.54
C PHE A 17 -17.21 -3.97 3.65
N LEU A 18 -15.89 -4.11 3.82
CA LEU A 18 -15.28 -5.43 4.00
C LEU A 18 -15.75 -6.11 5.28
N LEU A 19 -15.99 -5.37 6.35
CA LEU A 19 -16.54 -5.89 7.59
C LEU A 19 -17.98 -6.36 7.40
N GLU A 20 -18.83 -5.60 6.72
CA GLU A 20 -20.21 -5.99 6.37
C GLU A 20 -20.24 -7.27 5.51
N GLU A 21 -19.34 -7.39 4.53
CA GLU A 21 -19.18 -8.59 3.70
C GLU A 21 -18.80 -9.83 4.53
N LEU A 22 -17.97 -9.64 5.56
CA LEU A 22 -17.62 -10.71 6.49
C LEU A 22 -18.79 -11.12 7.39
N GLU A 23 -19.54 -10.14 7.92
CA GLU A 23 -20.70 -10.39 8.80
C GLU A 23 -21.85 -11.08 8.06
N THR A 24 -21.99 -10.81 6.77
CA THR A 24 -23.02 -11.42 5.91
C THR A 24 -22.56 -12.73 5.24
N GLU A 25 -21.35 -13.22 5.57
CA GLU A 25 -20.75 -14.41 4.96
C GLU A 25 -20.72 -14.33 3.41
N SER A 26 -20.54 -13.14 2.87
CA SER A 26 -20.51 -12.90 1.43
C SER A 26 -19.30 -13.56 0.77
N THR A 27 -19.53 -14.18 -0.38
CA THR A 27 -18.45 -14.79 -1.18
C THR A 27 -17.50 -13.75 -1.77
N ILE A 28 -17.94 -12.48 -1.91
CA ILE A 28 -17.16 -11.39 -2.52
C ILE A 28 -15.86 -11.13 -1.74
N PHE A 29 -15.95 -11.09 -0.41
CA PHE A 29 -14.77 -10.92 0.43
C PHE A 29 -13.77 -12.07 0.24
N GLU A 30 -14.24 -13.31 0.33
CA GLU A 30 -13.38 -14.49 0.18
C GLU A 30 -12.74 -14.54 -1.21
N ASP A 31 -13.50 -14.30 -2.27
CA ASP A 31 -13.03 -14.32 -3.65
C ASP A 31 -11.94 -13.25 -3.90
N ASN A 32 -12.13 -12.05 -3.35
CA ASN A 32 -11.14 -10.99 -3.44
C ASN A 32 -9.86 -11.32 -2.67
N LEU A 33 -10.01 -11.84 -1.45
CA LEU A 33 -8.88 -12.25 -0.62
C LEU A 33 -8.10 -13.39 -1.28
N ARG A 34 -8.79 -14.39 -1.81
CA ARG A 34 -8.17 -15.53 -2.51
C ARG A 34 -7.41 -15.08 -3.74
N ARG A 35 -7.95 -14.15 -4.54
CA ARG A 35 -7.24 -13.57 -5.69
C ARG A 35 -5.97 -12.85 -5.25
N ALA A 36 -6.02 -12.05 -4.19
CA ALA A 36 -4.84 -11.35 -3.66
C ALA A 36 -3.80 -12.34 -3.12
N TRP A 37 -4.23 -13.40 -2.45
CA TRP A 37 -3.33 -14.45 -1.97
C TRP A 37 -2.66 -15.20 -3.11
N LEU A 38 -3.41 -15.60 -4.15
CA LEU A 38 -2.84 -16.25 -5.35
C LEU A 38 -1.83 -15.35 -6.06
N ASP A 39 -2.10 -14.05 -6.18
CA ASP A 39 -1.16 -13.09 -6.75
C ASP A 39 0.14 -13.01 -5.92
N LEU A 40 0.04 -13.00 -4.60
CA LEU A 40 1.22 -13.04 -3.72
C LEU A 40 1.98 -14.37 -3.83
N GLN A 41 1.27 -15.49 -3.93
CA GLN A 41 1.88 -16.82 -4.06
C GLN A 41 2.71 -16.96 -5.35
N MET A 42 2.35 -16.26 -6.43
CA MET A 42 3.15 -16.25 -7.67
C MET A 42 4.56 -15.70 -7.46
N SER A 43 4.73 -14.73 -6.58
CA SER A 43 6.03 -14.10 -6.28
C SER A 43 6.68 -14.61 -4.99
N LYS A 44 5.91 -15.25 -4.12
CA LYS A 44 6.32 -15.85 -2.86
C LYS A 44 5.66 -17.20 -2.68
N PRO A 45 6.17 -18.28 -3.30
CA PRO A 45 5.54 -19.61 -3.26
C PRO A 45 5.40 -20.22 -1.87
N ASP A 46 6.26 -19.83 -0.94
CA ASP A 46 6.27 -20.28 0.46
C ASP A 46 5.43 -19.37 1.39
N ILE A 47 4.52 -18.56 0.82
CA ILE A 47 3.60 -17.76 1.64
C ILE A 47 2.72 -18.65 2.52
N THR A 48 2.37 -18.16 3.70
CA THR A 48 1.42 -18.80 4.62
C THR A 48 0.14 -19.26 3.89
N ASN A 49 -0.42 -20.39 4.27
CA ASN A 49 -1.62 -20.91 3.65
C ASN A 49 -2.81 -19.92 3.73
N PHE A 50 -3.75 -20.09 2.82
CA PHE A 50 -4.87 -19.16 2.66
C PHE A 50 -5.74 -19.05 3.92
N ASP A 51 -6.02 -20.16 4.57
CA ASP A 51 -6.97 -20.19 5.71
C ASP A 51 -6.41 -19.45 6.93
N ASP A 52 -5.12 -19.58 7.21
CA ASP A 52 -4.45 -18.84 8.28
C ASP A 52 -4.44 -17.33 7.99
N ILE A 53 -4.18 -16.94 6.75
CA ILE A 53 -4.21 -15.52 6.34
C ILE A 53 -5.64 -14.98 6.43
N LYS A 54 -6.63 -15.72 5.97
CA LYS A 54 -8.05 -15.36 6.08
C LYS A 54 -8.44 -15.12 7.53
N GLN A 55 -8.07 -16.03 8.42
CA GLN A 55 -8.35 -15.91 9.85
C GLN A 55 -7.72 -14.65 10.46
N GLN A 56 -6.46 -14.38 10.14
CA GLN A 56 -5.76 -13.19 10.64
C GLN A 56 -6.39 -11.88 10.13
N ILE A 57 -6.71 -11.80 8.84
CA ILE A 57 -7.34 -10.60 8.26
C ILE A 57 -8.74 -10.38 8.85
N THR A 58 -9.50 -11.44 9.01
CA THR A 58 -10.82 -11.40 9.67
C THR A 58 -10.70 -10.83 11.08
N SER A 59 -9.76 -11.32 11.89
CA SER A 59 -9.50 -10.81 13.25
C SER A 59 -9.12 -9.32 13.23
N LEU A 60 -8.24 -8.90 12.30
CA LEU A 60 -7.82 -7.50 12.17
C LEU A 60 -8.98 -6.55 11.84
N LEU A 61 -9.92 -6.99 11.00
CA LEU A 61 -11.11 -6.21 10.63
C LEU A 61 -12.08 -6.10 11.81
N PHE A 62 -12.44 -7.22 12.45
CA PHE A 62 -13.34 -7.21 13.61
C PHE A 62 -12.79 -6.44 14.80
N GLU A 63 -11.50 -6.52 15.05
CA GLU A 63 -10.83 -5.81 16.13
C GLU A 63 -10.47 -4.36 15.77
N GLN A 64 -10.81 -3.90 14.56
CA GLN A 64 -10.54 -2.56 14.03
C GLN A 64 -9.06 -2.15 14.21
N LYS A 65 -8.14 -3.09 13.99
CA LYS A 65 -6.70 -2.89 14.18
C LYS A 65 -6.00 -2.23 12.97
N ILE A 66 -6.73 -2.00 11.88
CA ILE A 66 -6.21 -1.30 10.70
C ILE A 66 -6.43 0.19 10.88
N LYS A 67 -5.35 0.97 10.92
CA LYS A 67 -5.39 2.41 11.14
C LYS A 67 -5.12 3.17 9.86
N THR A 68 -5.93 4.19 9.57
CA THR A 68 -5.66 5.15 8.49
C THR A 68 -5.01 6.40 9.07
N ILE A 69 -3.84 6.76 8.55
CA ILE A 69 -3.00 7.86 9.03
C ILE A 69 -2.80 8.85 7.88
N ILE A 70 -3.15 10.12 8.12
CA ILE A 70 -2.93 11.20 7.14
C ILE A 70 -1.63 11.91 7.49
N LEU A 71 -0.67 11.86 6.55
CA LEU A 71 0.57 12.63 6.62
C LEU A 71 0.46 13.89 5.76
N ASN A 72 0.34 15.02 6.41
CA ASN A 72 0.44 16.33 5.80
C ASN A 72 1.63 17.12 6.38
N SER A 73 2.02 18.21 5.72
CA SER A 73 3.19 19.02 6.09
C SER A 73 3.06 19.69 7.48
N THR A 74 1.88 19.67 8.08
CA THR A 74 1.58 20.26 9.39
C THR A 74 1.45 19.22 10.50
N SER A 75 1.47 17.92 10.16
CA SER A 75 1.37 16.87 11.17
C SER A 75 2.73 16.62 11.81
N SER A 76 2.87 17.00 13.08
CA SER A 76 4.00 16.67 13.95
C SER A 76 3.83 15.31 14.65
N ILE A 77 3.00 14.43 14.12
CA ILE A 77 2.70 13.14 14.73
C ILE A 77 3.88 12.20 14.47
N GLU A 78 4.54 11.78 15.54
CA GLU A 78 5.48 10.68 15.49
C GLU A 78 4.71 9.37 15.30
N ILE A 79 4.83 8.78 14.12
CA ILE A 79 4.09 7.58 13.77
C ILE A 79 4.94 6.37 14.14
N ASP A 80 4.46 5.56 15.07
CA ASP A 80 5.06 4.25 15.37
C ASP A 80 4.60 3.21 14.34
N TYR A 81 5.36 3.07 13.28
CA TYR A 81 5.11 2.07 12.22
C TYR A 81 5.29 0.62 12.66
N ASN A 82 5.79 0.39 13.87
CA ASN A 82 6.03 -0.95 14.40
C ASN A 82 4.79 -1.54 15.07
N LYS A 83 3.76 -0.75 15.29
CA LYS A 83 2.53 -1.18 15.97
C LYS A 83 1.35 -1.25 15.02
N GLY A 84 0.87 -2.47 14.79
CA GLY A 84 -0.35 -2.72 14.04
C GLY A 84 -0.19 -2.58 12.53
N PHE A 85 -1.33 -2.48 11.84
CA PHE A 85 -1.44 -2.34 10.40
C PHE A 85 -1.85 -0.89 10.09
N ASN A 86 -1.03 -0.21 9.29
CA ASN A 86 -1.24 1.20 8.99
C ASN A 86 -1.46 1.39 7.49
N ILE A 87 -2.49 2.15 7.12
CA ILE A 87 -2.69 2.68 5.78
C ILE A 87 -2.34 4.16 5.84
N ILE A 88 -1.29 4.56 5.13
CA ILE A 88 -0.77 5.93 5.19
C ILE A 88 -1.22 6.67 3.94
N VAL A 89 -1.94 7.77 4.13
CA VAL A 89 -2.36 8.67 3.06
C VAL A 89 -1.53 9.94 3.14
N GLY A 90 -0.86 10.31 2.03
CA GLY A 90 -0.07 11.53 2.03
C GLY A 90 0.26 12.01 0.62
N GLY A 91 0.66 13.26 0.54
CA GLY A 91 1.04 13.92 -0.71
C GLY A 91 2.55 13.95 -0.94
N ASN A 92 3.04 15.13 -1.30
CA ASN A 92 4.47 15.38 -1.58
C ASN A 92 5.41 15.09 -0.41
N SER A 93 4.91 15.14 0.82
CA SER A 93 5.66 14.82 2.04
C SER A 93 6.08 13.35 2.11
N LEU A 94 5.28 12.43 1.58
CA LEU A 94 5.63 11.00 1.52
C LEU A 94 6.82 10.72 0.59
N GLY A 95 7.02 11.54 -0.45
CA GLY A 95 8.10 11.37 -1.42
C GLY A 95 9.42 12.05 -1.03
N ARG A 96 9.46 12.84 0.04
CA ARG A 96 10.63 13.65 0.39
C ARG A 96 11.15 13.33 1.78
N GLY A 97 12.20 12.49 1.84
CA GLY A 97 12.97 12.29 3.07
C GLY A 97 12.33 11.43 4.15
N ILE A 98 11.20 10.77 3.87
CA ILE A 98 10.56 9.84 4.80
C ILE A 98 10.85 8.42 4.35
N THR A 99 11.46 7.62 5.22
CA THR A 99 11.58 6.17 5.05
C THR A 99 10.52 5.51 5.92
N ILE A 100 9.61 4.77 5.30
CA ILE A 100 8.56 4.05 6.02
C ILE A 100 9.04 2.62 6.24
N SER A 101 9.38 2.28 7.48
CA SER A 101 9.79 0.92 7.84
C SER A 101 8.67 -0.08 7.54
N LYS A 102 9.03 -1.26 7.03
CA LYS A 102 8.08 -2.36 6.73
C LYS A 102 6.96 -2.01 5.74
N LEU A 103 7.13 -0.97 4.91
CA LEU A 103 6.18 -0.65 3.84
C LEU A 103 6.09 -1.83 2.85
N GLN A 104 4.92 -2.40 2.66
CA GLN A 104 4.68 -3.57 1.81
C GLN A 104 3.98 -3.20 0.50
N THR A 105 3.00 -2.30 0.58
CA THR A 105 2.18 -1.94 -0.57
C THR A 105 2.22 -0.43 -0.80
N ILE A 106 2.40 -0.03 -2.06
CA ILE A 106 2.35 1.36 -2.47
C ILE A 106 1.32 1.54 -3.57
N TYR A 107 0.41 2.48 -3.37
CA TYR A 107 -0.50 2.96 -4.39
C TYR A 107 -0.15 4.39 -4.76
N TYR A 108 0.48 4.56 -5.92
CA TYR A 108 0.95 5.85 -6.39
C TYR A 108 -0.05 6.46 -7.38
N CYS A 109 -0.84 7.43 -6.93
CA CYS A 109 -1.91 8.05 -7.73
C CYS A 109 -1.57 9.46 -8.26
N ARG A 110 -0.33 9.92 -8.08
CA ARG A 110 0.06 11.27 -8.54
C ARG A 110 0.13 11.34 -10.06
N LYS A 111 -0.57 12.30 -10.64
CA LYS A 111 -0.41 12.70 -12.05
C LYS A 111 0.55 13.88 -12.11
N SER A 112 1.78 13.66 -12.57
CA SER A 112 2.69 14.75 -12.94
C SER A 112 2.52 15.06 -14.41
N LYS A 113 2.40 16.34 -14.78
CA LYS A 113 2.38 16.77 -16.19
C LYS A 113 3.72 16.52 -16.87
N THR A 114 4.81 16.60 -16.11
CA THR A 114 6.19 16.31 -16.56
C THR A 114 6.88 15.51 -15.44
N PRO A 115 6.88 14.16 -15.51
CA PRO A 115 7.63 13.36 -14.57
C PRO A 115 9.13 13.60 -14.77
N GLN A 116 9.80 14.12 -13.73
CA GLN A 116 11.24 14.29 -13.74
C GLN A 116 11.91 13.06 -13.14
N ALA A 117 13.02 12.61 -13.71
CA ALA A 117 13.79 11.48 -13.21
C ALA A 117 14.20 11.65 -11.74
N ASP A 118 14.52 12.89 -11.32
CA ASP A 118 14.83 13.24 -9.94
C ASP A 118 13.68 12.93 -8.98
N THR A 119 12.43 13.23 -9.37
CA THR A 119 11.24 12.90 -8.58
C THR A 119 11.09 11.38 -8.42
N PHE A 120 11.42 10.62 -9.45
CA PHE A 120 11.44 9.16 -9.40
C PHE A 120 12.43 8.63 -8.36
N TRP A 121 13.69 9.09 -8.42
CA TRP A 121 14.73 8.64 -7.48
C TRP A 121 14.44 9.05 -6.04
N GLN A 122 13.83 10.22 -5.83
CA GLN A 122 13.39 10.63 -4.50
C GLN A 122 12.30 9.73 -3.94
N HIS A 123 11.36 9.29 -4.78
CA HIS A 123 10.27 8.40 -4.37
C HIS A 123 10.71 6.93 -4.23
N SER A 124 11.73 6.50 -4.96
CA SER A 124 12.27 5.13 -4.84
C SER A 124 12.91 4.86 -3.48
N ARG A 125 13.29 5.91 -2.73
CA ARG A 125 13.79 5.78 -1.34
C ARG A 125 12.73 5.27 -0.36
N MET A 126 11.45 5.32 -0.70
CA MET A 126 10.39 4.67 0.08
C MET A 126 10.55 3.15 0.12
N PHE A 127 11.25 2.58 -0.88
CA PHE A 127 11.58 1.17 -0.95
C PHE A 127 12.89 0.92 -0.22
N GLY A 128 12.85 0.53 1.05
CA GLY A 128 14.05 0.13 1.80
C GLY A 128 14.58 -1.24 1.36
N TYR A 129 15.78 -1.59 1.81
CA TYR A 129 16.44 -2.89 1.49
C TYR A 129 16.02 -4.03 2.43
N ASP A 130 15.28 -3.76 3.48
CA ASP A 130 14.90 -4.65 4.57
C ASP A 130 13.59 -5.41 4.34
N ARG A 131 13.14 -5.54 3.09
CA ARG A 131 11.82 -6.05 2.74
C ARG A 131 11.89 -7.30 1.90
N ASP A 132 10.91 -8.17 2.10
CA ASP A 132 10.69 -9.31 1.20
C ASP A 132 10.09 -8.82 -0.12
N ALA A 133 10.90 -8.80 -1.18
CA ALA A 133 10.49 -8.34 -2.50
C ALA A 133 9.30 -9.17 -3.07
N GLY A 134 9.18 -10.45 -2.68
CA GLY A 134 8.08 -11.32 -3.10
C GLY A 134 6.72 -10.87 -2.54
N LEU A 135 6.73 -10.17 -1.40
CA LEU A 135 5.50 -9.67 -0.77
C LEU A 135 5.19 -8.22 -1.14
N MET A 136 6.08 -7.52 -1.84
CA MET A 136 5.84 -6.12 -2.20
C MET A 136 4.88 -5.99 -3.37
N ARG A 137 4.00 -4.99 -3.29
CA ARG A 137 3.09 -4.61 -4.39
C ARG A 137 3.16 -3.11 -4.64
N ILE A 138 3.30 -2.77 -5.93
CA ILE A 138 3.41 -1.37 -6.37
C ILE A 138 2.36 -1.13 -7.44
N TYR A 139 1.40 -0.28 -7.13
CA TYR A 139 0.36 0.15 -8.04
C TYR A 139 0.71 1.54 -8.56
N ILE A 140 1.05 1.65 -9.83
CA ILE A 140 1.45 2.89 -10.49
C ILE A 140 0.69 3.07 -11.81
N PRO A 141 0.44 4.32 -12.26
CA PRO A 141 -0.11 4.57 -13.58
C PRO A 141 0.75 3.98 -14.71
N PRO A 142 0.15 3.49 -15.81
CA PRO A 142 0.90 2.90 -16.93
C PRO A 142 1.98 3.83 -17.51
N THR A 143 1.74 5.13 -17.50
CA THR A 143 2.73 6.15 -17.95
C THR A 143 3.99 6.17 -17.09
N LEU A 144 3.83 6.00 -15.77
CA LEU A 144 4.96 5.91 -14.85
C LEU A 144 5.66 4.56 -14.96
N HIS A 145 4.93 3.48 -15.10
CA HIS A 145 5.50 2.15 -15.33
C HIS A 145 6.45 2.15 -16.53
N ARG A 146 5.99 2.72 -17.67
CA ARG A 146 6.83 2.83 -18.87
C ARG A 146 8.09 3.65 -18.61
N LEU A 147 7.97 4.81 -17.97
CA LEU A 147 9.12 5.64 -17.60
C LEU A 147 10.12 4.88 -16.73
N PHE A 148 9.64 4.12 -15.76
CA PHE A 148 10.48 3.33 -14.87
C PHE A 148 11.22 2.21 -15.61
N THR A 149 10.56 1.55 -16.54
CA THR A 149 11.15 0.53 -17.38
C THR A 149 12.24 1.12 -18.28
N GLU A 150 11.99 2.26 -18.92
CA GLU A 150 12.95 2.96 -19.76
C GLU A 150 14.19 3.39 -18.97
N LEU A 151 14.01 4.00 -17.79
CA LEU A 151 15.11 4.40 -16.92
C LEU A 151 15.93 3.19 -16.44
N ASN A 152 15.29 2.12 -16.02
CA ASN A 152 15.97 0.92 -15.58
C ASN A 152 16.84 0.32 -16.70
N ASN A 153 16.32 0.27 -17.93
CA ASN A 153 17.06 -0.22 -19.11
C ASN A 153 18.28 0.64 -19.47
N LEU A 154 18.29 1.92 -19.11
CA LEU A 154 19.45 2.80 -19.32
C LEU A 154 20.59 2.54 -18.33
N PHE A 155 20.29 1.97 -17.15
CA PHE A 155 21.27 1.73 -16.08
C PHE A 155 21.74 0.28 -15.97
N ILE A 156 21.08 -0.66 -16.65
CA ILE A 156 21.51 -2.06 -16.76
C ILE A 156 22.36 -2.21 -18.04
N LYS A 157 23.52 -1.57 -18.09
CA LYS A 157 24.56 -1.82 -19.10
C LYS A 157 25.85 -2.19 -18.39
#